data_873db3353fda235c8eec13266b8756ad
#
_entry.id   873db3353fda235c8eec13266b8756ad
#
_cell.length_a   1.000
_cell.length_b   1.000
_cell.length_c   1.000
_cell.angle_alpha   90.00
_cell.angle_beta   90.00
_cell.angle_gamma   90.00
#
_symmetry.space_group_name_H-M   'P 1'
#
loop_
_entity.id
_entity.type
_entity.pdbx_description
1 polymer ?
#
loop_
_entity_poly.entity_id
_entity_poly.type
_entity_poly.pdbx_seq_one_letter_code
_entity_poly.pdbx_strand_id
1 'polypeptide(L)'
;MTMSATRTIADTELEDVLHAAGLRSTRPRLLVLRFLRERGGHHSADEIQAALDAGDQHLLRGSVYHVLAKLMSRRLVMLADVGPGRALYESGSPWHHHFVCRNCEAVHDVPCVEVDQPCLTQTLAGAQVDEAQIIFRGLCAACVAA
;
A
#
# COMPACT_ATOMS: atom_id res chain seq x y z
N MET A 1 -19.85 -11.21 -11.86
CA MET A 1 -19.06 -11.48 -10.64
C MET A 1 -17.78 -12.21 -11.05
N THR A 2 -16.75 -11.48 -11.33
CA THR A 2 -15.43 -12.04 -11.57
C THR A 2 -14.75 -12.19 -10.21
N MET A 3 -14.79 -13.41 -9.66
CA MET A 3 -13.89 -13.78 -8.56
C MET A 3 -12.48 -13.69 -9.11
N SER A 4 -11.75 -12.64 -8.71
CA SER A 4 -10.32 -12.57 -8.95
C SER A 4 -9.70 -13.77 -8.24
N ALA A 5 -9.19 -14.72 -9.01
CA ALA A 5 -8.46 -15.84 -8.46
C ALA A 5 -7.27 -15.28 -7.68
N THR A 6 -7.26 -15.47 -6.38
CA THR A 6 -6.16 -15.06 -5.50
C THR A 6 -4.92 -15.83 -5.96
N ARG A 7 -4.02 -15.14 -6.67
CA ARG A 7 -2.76 -15.74 -7.12
C ARG A 7 -1.87 -15.95 -5.91
N THR A 8 -1.64 -17.20 -5.54
CA THR A 8 -0.64 -17.53 -4.50
C THR A 8 0.76 -17.26 -5.04
N ILE A 9 1.48 -16.37 -4.38
CA ILE A 9 2.85 -16.00 -4.76
C ILE A 9 3.82 -16.95 -4.05
N ALA A 10 4.77 -17.50 -4.81
CA ALA A 10 5.79 -18.40 -4.24
C ALA A 10 6.71 -17.65 -3.27
N ASP A 11 7.18 -18.34 -2.22
CA ASP A 11 8.14 -17.77 -1.26
C ASP A 11 9.40 -17.25 -1.94
N THR A 12 9.93 -18.01 -2.91
CA THR A 12 11.12 -17.65 -3.68
C THR A 12 10.96 -16.33 -4.43
N GLU A 13 9.78 -16.07 -5.01
CA GLU A 13 9.48 -14.80 -5.70
C GLU A 13 9.53 -13.62 -4.72
N LEU A 14 8.96 -13.79 -3.52
CA LEU A 14 8.98 -12.76 -2.49
C LEU A 14 10.37 -12.55 -1.90
N GLU A 15 11.13 -13.61 -1.72
CA GLU A 15 12.53 -13.56 -1.28
C GLU A 15 13.40 -12.78 -2.27
N ASP A 16 13.24 -13.04 -3.56
CA ASP A 16 13.97 -12.33 -4.63
C ASP A 16 13.64 -10.84 -4.63
N VAL A 17 12.37 -10.49 -4.44
CA VAL A 17 11.93 -9.08 -4.32
C VAL A 17 12.56 -8.39 -3.12
N LEU A 18 12.59 -9.05 -1.96
CA LEU A 18 13.21 -8.50 -0.76
C LEU A 18 14.71 -8.32 -0.94
N HIS A 19 15.40 -9.32 -1.49
CA HIS A 19 16.83 -9.28 -1.74
C HIS A 19 17.21 -8.19 -2.76
N ALA A 20 16.44 -8.06 -3.85
CA ALA A 20 16.64 -7.01 -4.84
C ALA A 20 16.49 -5.60 -4.22
N ALA A 21 15.64 -5.46 -3.20
CA ALA A 21 15.48 -4.24 -2.44
C ALA A 21 16.51 -4.05 -1.31
N GLY A 22 17.49 -4.94 -1.19
CA GLY A 22 18.52 -4.91 -0.16
C GLY A 22 18.01 -5.30 1.24
N LEU A 23 16.96 -6.10 1.30
CA LEU A 23 16.36 -6.57 2.56
C LEU A 23 16.58 -8.08 2.73
N ARG A 24 16.83 -8.48 3.97
CA ARG A 24 16.85 -9.92 4.31
C ARG A 24 15.42 -10.46 4.27
N SER A 25 15.23 -11.66 3.72
CA SER A 25 13.96 -12.37 3.78
C SER A 25 13.74 -12.92 5.18
N THR A 26 12.93 -12.24 5.96
CA THR A 26 12.49 -12.72 7.27
C THR A 26 11.04 -13.12 7.22
N ARG A 27 10.63 -14.08 8.05
CA ARG A 27 9.24 -14.55 8.08
C ARG A 27 8.23 -13.39 8.20
N PRO A 28 8.38 -12.40 9.10
CA PRO A 28 7.45 -11.28 9.15
C PRO A 28 7.36 -10.47 7.85
N ARG A 29 8.48 -10.21 7.18
CA ARG A 29 8.49 -9.48 5.90
C ARG A 29 7.82 -10.25 4.77
N LEU A 30 8.05 -11.55 4.70
CA LEU A 30 7.41 -12.42 3.72
C LEU A 30 5.89 -12.45 3.92
N LEU A 31 5.42 -12.56 5.16
CA LEU A 31 3.99 -12.61 5.49
C LEU A 31 3.27 -11.32 5.12
N VAL A 32 3.80 -10.16 5.53
CA VAL A 32 3.18 -8.86 5.24
C VAL A 32 3.22 -8.54 3.74
N LEU A 33 4.36 -8.76 3.09
CA LEU A 33 4.50 -8.51 1.65
C LEU A 33 3.59 -9.43 0.82
N ARG A 34 3.50 -10.70 1.20
CA ARG A 34 2.57 -11.66 0.57
C ARG A 34 1.14 -11.18 0.70
N PHE A 35 0.70 -10.88 1.91
CA PHE A 35 -0.66 -10.40 2.16
C PHE A 35 -1.02 -9.23 1.23
N LEU A 36 -0.18 -8.20 1.18
CA LEU A 36 -0.46 -7.01 0.38
C LEU A 36 -0.47 -7.30 -1.13
N ARG A 37 0.41 -8.17 -1.61
CA ARG A 37 0.48 -8.52 -3.04
C ARG A 37 -0.63 -9.45 -3.50
N GLU A 38 -1.00 -10.42 -2.68
CA GLU A 38 -2.06 -11.38 -3.03
C GLU A 38 -3.45 -10.77 -2.90
N ARG A 39 -3.66 -9.94 -1.88
CA ARG A 39 -4.95 -9.28 -1.66
C ARG A 39 -5.17 -8.06 -2.54
N GLY A 40 -4.09 -7.32 -2.83
CA GLY A 40 -4.21 -6.03 -3.48
C GLY A 40 -5.00 -5.03 -2.62
N GLY A 41 -5.30 -3.86 -3.17
CA GLY A 41 -6.08 -2.84 -2.48
C GLY A 41 -5.35 -2.19 -1.30
N HIS A 42 -6.11 -1.52 -0.46
CA HIS A 42 -5.63 -0.71 0.65
C HIS A 42 -6.01 -1.34 1.98
N HIS A 43 -5.06 -1.52 2.88
CA HIS A 43 -5.28 -2.18 4.17
C HIS A 43 -4.62 -1.42 5.31
N SER A 44 -5.32 -1.30 6.43
CA SER A 44 -4.72 -0.81 7.67
C SER A 44 -3.77 -1.87 8.27
N ALA A 45 -2.87 -1.44 9.14
CA ALA A 45 -2.00 -2.37 9.86
C ALA A 45 -2.79 -3.36 10.73
N ASP A 46 -3.91 -2.92 11.30
CA ASP A 46 -4.78 -3.76 12.11
C ASP A 46 -5.51 -4.83 11.26
N GLU A 47 -5.95 -4.48 10.04
CA GLU A 47 -6.52 -5.45 9.10
C GLU A 47 -5.49 -6.49 8.64
N ILE A 48 -4.26 -6.06 8.36
CA ILE A 48 -3.16 -6.97 8.03
C ILE A 48 -2.92 -7.95 9.19
N GLN A 49 -2.79 -7.44 10.41
CA GLN A 49 -2.57 -8.27 11.59
C GLN A 49 -3.72 -9.27 11.80
N ALA A 50 -4.96 -8.81 11.76
CA ALA A 50 -6.12 -9.66 11.95
C ALA A 50 -6.20 -10.79 10.90
N ALA A 51 -5.86 -10.48 9.65
CA ALA A 51 -5.85 -11.48 8.58
C ALA A 51 -4.72 -12.52 8.77
N LEU A 52 -3.55 -12.09 9.21
CA LEU A 52 -2.44 -13.01 9.53
C LEU A 52 -2.79 -13.91 10.72
N ASP A 53 -3.41 -13.35 11.76
CA ASP A 53 -3.86 -14.11 12.94
C ASP A 53 -4.92 -15.16 12.55
N ALA A 54 -5.88 -14.81 11.69
CA ALA A 54 -6.89 -15.74 11.19
C ALA A 54 -6.29 -16.88 10.35
N GLY A 55 -5.12 -16.68 9.74
CA GLY A 55 -4.36 -17.68 9.01
C GLY A 55 -3.31 -18.43 9.84
N ASP A 56 -3.39 -18.39 11.16
CA ASP A 56 -2.40 -18.96 12.10
C ASP A 56 -0.95 -18.43 11.89
N GLN A 57 -0.83 -17.22 11.38
CA GLN A 57 0.46 -16.56 11.11
C GLN A 57 0.70 -15.38 12.05
N HIS A 58 0.69 -15.64 13.34
CA HIS A 58 0.74 -14.60 14.38
C HIS A 58 1.98 -13.70 14.30
N LEU A 59 1.73 -12.40 14.26
CA LEU A 59 2.73 -11.35 14.44
C LEU A 59 2.25 -10.37 15.51
N LEU A 60 3.18 -9.90 16.33
CA LEU A 60 2.88 -8.81 17.26
C LEU A 60 2.58 -7.53 16.47
N ARG A 61 1.64 -6.71 16.98
CA ARG A 61 1.25 -5.44 16.33
C ARG A 61 2.46 -4.55 16.02
N GLY A 62 3.37 -4.39 16.97
CA GLY A 62 4.61 -3.63 16.76
C GLY A 62 5.48 -4.19 15.65
N SER A 63 5.50 -5.51 15.47
CA SER A 63 6.23 -6.15 14.37
C SER A 63 5.62 -5.82 13.01
N VAL A 64 4.29 -5.77 12.91
CA VAL A 64 3.61 -5.38 11.67
C VAL A 64 3.99 -3.96 11.28
N TYR A 65 3.90 -2.99 12.19
CA TYR A 65 4.30 -1.60 11.93
C TYR A 65 5.78 -1.47 11.57
N HIS A 66 6.66 -2.19 12.27
CA HIS A 66 8.09 -2.18 11.97
C HIS A 66 8.39 -2.72 10.57
N VAL A 67 7.73 -3.82 10.19
CA VAL A 67 7.86 -4.41 8.85
C VAL A 67 7.35 -3.45 7.78
N LEU A 68 6.16 -2.87 7.96
CA LEU A 68 5.58 -1.89 7.03
C LEU A 68 6.52 -0.70 6.81
N ALA A 69 7.05 -0.11 7.90
CA ALA A 69 8.01 1.00 7.81
C ALA A 69 9.27 0.59 7.00
N LYS A 70 9.75 -0.63 7.19
CA LYS A 70 10.92 -1.14 6.47
C LYS A 70 10.64 -1.37 4.99
N LEU A 71 9.48 -1.94 4.66
CA LEU A 71 9.04 -2.14 3.27
C LEU A 71 8.80 -0.81 2.55
N MET A 72 8.21 0.18 3.24
CA MET A 72 8.03 1.54 2.70
C MET A 72 9.38 2.22 2.40
N SER A 73 10.36 2.08 3.28
CA SER A 73 11.69 2.67 3.08
C SER A 73 12.40 2.13 1.82
N ARG A 74 11.93 1.02 1.28
CA ARG A 74 12.43 0.38 0.06
C ARG A 74 11.42 0.42 -1.09
N ARG A 75 10.35 1.20 -0.94
CA ARG A 75 9.28 1.39 -1.94
C ARG A 75 8.59 0.10 -2.39
N LEU A 76 8.63 -0.94 -1.56
CA LEU A 76 7.90 -2.19 -1.76
C LEU A 76 6.44 -2.07 -1.31
N VAL A 77 6.17 -1.14 -0.43
CA VAL A 77 4.84 -0.79 0.10
C VAL A 77 4.68 0.72 0.05
N MET A 78 3.50 1.17 -0.29
CA MET A 78 3.10 2.57 -0.26
C MET A 78 2.12 2.83 0.88
N LEU A 79 2.18 4.03 1.44
CA LEU A 79 1.22 4.53 2.41
C LEU A 79 0.27 5.49 1.72
N ALA A 80 -1.03 5.22 1.80
CA ALA A 80 -2.07 6.19 1.50
C ALA A 80 -2.52 6.86 2.79
N ASP A 81 -2.15 8.10 3.01
CA ASP A 81 -2.60 8.91 4.16
C ASP A 81 -3.97 9.51 3.83
N VAL A 82 -5.02 8.75 4.06
CA VAL A 82 -6.39 9.13 3.69
C VAL A 82 -7.13 9.96 4.76
N GLY A 83 -6.45 10.35 5.81
CA GLY A 83 -6.98 11.21 6.85
C GLY A 83 -6.55 10.82 8.26
N PRO A 84 -6.89 11.61 9.27
CA PRO A 84 -6.49 11.37 10.65
C PRO A 84 -6.89 9.97 11.13
N GLY A 85 -5.92 9.21 11.62
CA GLY A 85 -6.12 7.86 12.13
C GLY A 85 -6.39 6.80 11.05
N ARG A 86 -6.24 7.12 9.76
CA ARG A 86 -6.49 6.21 8.64
C ARG A 86 -5.26 6.09 7.75
N ALA A 87 -4.23 5.42 8.25
CA ALA A 87 -3.11 5.01 7.41
C ALA A 87 -3.44 3.69 6.72
N LEU A 88 -3.46 3.68 5.40
CA LEU A 88 -3.69 2.49 4.57
C LEU A 88 -2.44 2.15 3.78
N TYR A 89 -2.12 0.87 3.73
CA TYR A 89 -0.94 0.34 3.07
C TYR A 89 -1.34 -0.49 1.87
N GLU A 90 -0.55 -0.40 0.82
CA GLU A 90 -0.72 -1.18 -0.41
C GLU A 90 0.61 -1.65 -0.97
N SER A 91 0.61 -2.67 -1.80
CA SER A 91 1.83 -3.07 -2.50
C SER A 91 2.23 -1.97 -3.48
N GLY A 92 3.46 -1.49 -3.37
CA GLY A 92 3.95 -0.39 -4.19
C GLY A 92 3.97 -0.70 -5.68
N SER A 93 3.65 0.31 -6.49
CA SER A 93 3.83 0.40 -7.94
C SER A 93 2.55 0.28 -8.76
N PRO A 94 2.42 1.00 -9.86
CA PRO A 94 3.12 2.22 -10.22
C PRO A 94 2.69 3.42 -9.36
N TRP A 95 3.40 4.53 -9.49
CA TRP A 95 3.05 5.79 -8.82
C TRP A 95 1.62 6.22 -9.15
N HIS A 96 0.82 6.53 -8.13
CA HIS A 96 -0.56 6.99 -8.29
C HIS A 96 -1.00 7.85 -7.10
N HIS A 97 -2.14 8.49 -7.26
CA HIS A 97 -2.80 9.29 -6.25
C HIS A 97 -4.04 8.57 -5.74
N HIS A 98 -4.74 9.15 -4.78
CA HIS A 98 -5.92 8.56 -4.18
C HIS A 98 -7.10 9.54 -4.19
N PHE A 99 -8.30 8.99 -4.36
CA PHE A 99 -9.56 9.68 -4.13
C PHE A 99 -10.26 9.04 -2.93
N VAL A 100 -10.72 9.87 -1.99
CA VAL A 100 -11.46 9.42 -0.81
C VAL A 100 -12.88 9.99 -0.85
N CYS A 101 -13.87 9.11 -0.83
CA CYS A 101 -15.27 9.51 -0.73
C CYS A 101 -15.59 9.93 0.70
N ARG A 102 -16.15 11.13 0.87
CA ARG A 102 -16.53 11.64 2.21
C ARG A 102 -17.75 10.96 2.79
N ASN A 103 -18.56 10.29 1.98
CA ASN A 103 -19.80 9.67 2.43
C ASN A 103 -19.61 8.18 2.77
N CYS A 104 -19.09 7.37 1.85
CA CYS A 104 -18.92 5.94 2.06
C CYS A 104 -17.49 5.53 2.45
N GLU A 105 -16.57 6.50 2.53
CA GLU A 105 -15.15 6.30 2.89
C GLU A 105 -14.35 5.40 1.93
N ALA A 106 -14.93 5.05 0.77
CA ALA A 106 -14.22 4.29 -0.24
C ALA A 106 -12.98 5.04 -0.72
N VAL A 107 -11.90 4.30 -0.91
CA VAL A 107 -10.63 4.79 -1.47
C VAL A 107 -10.46 4.22 -2.87
N HIS A 108 -10.17 5.09 -3.82
CA HIS A 108 -9.96 4.73 -5.22
C HIS A 108 -8.60 5.23 -5.69
N ASP A 109 -7.92 4.42 -6.48
CA ASP A 109 -6.67 4.84 -7.13
C ASP A 109 -6.95 5.84 -8.24
N VAL A 110 -6.16 6.90 -8.28
CA VAL A 110 -6.17 7.90 -9.34
C VAL A 110 -4.83 7.82 -10.07
N PRO A 111 -4.80 7.35 -11.33
CA PRO A 111 -3.55 7.22 -12.07
C PRO A 111 -2.81 8.55 -12.18
N CYS A 112 -1.50 8.51 -11.99
CA CYS A 112 -0.63 9.64 -12.31
C CYS A 112 -0.30 9.62 -13.80
N VAL A 113 -0.41 10.75 -14.46
CA VAL A 113 -0.08 10.88 -15.89
C VAL A 113 1.42 10.81 -16.16
N GLU A 114 2.25 11.11 -15.16
CA GLU A 114 3.72 11.07 -15.25
C GLU A 114 4.23 9.89 -14.41
N VAL A 115 4.50 8.77 -15.09
CA VAL A 115 4.74 7.46 -14.46
C VAL A 115 6.05 7.39 -13.66
N ASP A 116 7.05 8.21 -14.02
CA ASP A 116 8.42 8.07 -13.50
C ASP A 116 8.79 9.09 -12.41
N GLN A 117 7.93 10.06 -12.14
CA GLN A 117 8.18 11.09 -11.14
C GLN A 117 6.90 11.49 -10.40
N PRO A 118 7.03 11.97 -9.14
CA PRO A 118 5.90 12.59 -8.48
C PRO A 118 5.29 13.68 -9.38
N CYS A 119 3.96 13.71 -9.50
CA CYS A 119 3.24 14.68 -10.32
C CYS A 119 3.40 16.12 -9.78
N LEU A 120 4.62 16.60 -9.76
CA LEU A 120 5.00 17.95 -9.33
C LEU A 120 5.53 18.73 -10.52
N THR A 121 4.88 19.86 -10.79
CA THR A 121 5.34 20.81 -11.82
C THR A 121 6.37 21.81 -11.27
N GLN A 122 6.62 21.81 -9.96
CA GLN A 122 7.54 22.71 -9.30
C GLN A 122 8.66 21.95 -8.60
N THR A 123 9.88 22.41 -8.81
CA THR A 123 11.06 21.94 -8.07
C THR A 123 11.26 22.79 -6.82
N LEU A 124 11.45 22.13 -5.70
CA LEU A 124 11.89 22.80 -4.46
C LEU A 124 13.40 22.98 -4.53
N ALA A 125 13.85 24.24 -4.58
CA ALA A 125 15.27 24.56 -4.72
C ALA A 125 16.11 23.89 -3.63
N GLY A 126 17.12 23.10 -4.05
CA GLY A 126 18.01 22.38 -3.16
C GLY A 126 17.42 21.15 -2.44
N ALA A 127 16.19 20.79 -2.74
CA ALA A 127 15.56 19.58 -2.20
C ALA A 127 15.55 18.44 -3.23
N GLN A 128 15.68 17.22 -2.74
CA GLN A 128 15.39 16.01 -3.49
C GLN A 128 14.00 15.53 -3.04
N VAL A 129 13.06 15.41 -3.98
CA VAL A 129 11.71 14.91 -3.71
C VAL A 129 11.63 13.45 -4.14
N ASP A 130 11.42 12.57 -3.17
CA ASP A 130 11.32 11.13 -3.40
C ASP A 130 9.88 10.65 -3.51
N GLU A 131 8.93 11.40 -2.96
CA GLU A 131 7.52 11.04 -2.92
C GLU A 131 6.64 12.29 -2.89
N ALA A 132 5.49 12.21 -3.57
CA ALA A 132 4.40 13.16 -3.43
C ALA A 132 3.08 12.41 -3.55
N GLN A 133 2.09 12.77 -2.73
CA GLN A 133 0.75 12.22 -2.80
C GLN A 133 -0.26 13.36 -2.93
N ILE A 134 -1.21 13.21 -3.86
CA ILE A 134 -2.38 14.07 -3.97
C ILE A 134 -3.59 13.25 -3.53
N ILE A 135 -4.31 13.75 -2.54
CA ILE A 135 -5.53 13.13 -2.05
C ILE A 135 -6.71 13.99 -2.50
N PHE A 136 -7.50 13.46 -3.41
CA PHE A 136 -8.76 14.07 -3.83
C PHE A 136 -9.87 13.66 -2.85
N ARG A 137 -10.70 14.59 -2.45
CA ARG A 137 -11.80 14.32 -1.52
C ARG A 137 -13.11 14.85 -2.09
N GLY A 138 -14.15 14.03 -2.08
CA GLY A 138 -15.44 14.38 -2.64
C GLY A 138 -16.47 13.27 -2.44
N LEU A 139 -17.41 13.14 -3.35
CA LEU A 139 -18.37 12.04 -3.40
C LEU A 139 -18.04 11.14 -4.58
N CYS A 140 -17.99 9.83 -4.37
CA CYS A 140 -17.82 8.87 -5.47
C CYS A 140 -19.09 8.81 -6.34
N ALA A 141 -18.98 8.26 -7.53
CA ALA A 141 -20.10 8.20 -8.48
C ALA A 141 -21.36 7.54 -7.88
N ALA A 142 -21.21 6.49 -7.09
CA ALA A 142 -22.33 5.84 -6.41
C ALA A 142 -23.00 6.76 -5.38
N CYS A 143 -22.24 7.57 -4.64
CA CYS A 143 -22.76 8.48 -3.63
C CYS A 143 -23.33 9.77 -4.23
N VAL A 144 -22.87 10.20 -5.40
CA VAL A 144 -23.47 11.31 -6.15
C VAL A 144 -24.84 10.92 -6.71
N ALA A 145 -24.97 9.67 -7.17
CA ALA A 145 -26.21 9.14 -7.75
C ALA A 145 -27.26 8.74 -6.70
N ALA A 146 -26.86 8.61 -5.46
CA ALA A 146 -27.78 8.30 -4.34
C ALA A 146 -28.48 9.57 -3.80
#